data_d3461f7d6f2dc34af9c723adff1837be
#
_entry.id   d3461f7d6f2dc34af9c723adff1837be
#
_cell.length_a   1.000
_cell.length_b   1.000
_cell.length_c   1.000
_cell.angle_alpha   90.00
_cell.angle_beta   90.00
_cell.angle_gamma   90.00
#
_symmetry.space_group_name_H-M   'P 1'
#
loop_
_entity.id
_entity.type
_entity.pdbx_description
1 polymer ?
#
loop_
_entity_poly.entity_id
_entity_poly.type
_entity_poly.pdbx_seq_one_letter_code
_entity_poly.pdbx_strand_id
1 'polypeptide(L)'
;MTVNDQFLKFYENIKLTPAQRDDAVAKHTGVCKKLHDYYYPDSEYNGSTKLLIGSYAKHTHIRPARDIDVIFIMPPEKFEQYNDNRSNCQSQLLQDIKAILAEKYPNTPTRADEKVVVLEFSDTKHDVELLPAWENDDGTFRIPNSVNGGSWENWNPRSEILKISDSDEATGKTRALVRMVKKWSENCSAKIKPFKIEDAVIDYFNIHTDYTVDYSVLVRNFFEYFHSSIIDENLKSYLSTALNRAKKACDFENEDKLDDAVAEWQKVFGDDFYVTLEKGVADGTDDKIQKLYIVYPSDKEEYLDKTYGIRTALNPTYAVKIDAEVQQNGFRNNFLSNFILRHLPLLKNKKLIFKVIKNNVPTPFEIKWKVRNFGSEAKDANDLRGEISDDFGSAEKKENTRYMGEHYVECYIIKSNVCVASDRILVPISRDY
;
A
#
# COMPACT_ATOMS: atom_id res chain seq x y z
N MET A 1 0.35 3.72 -26.80
CA MET A 1 0.10 3.62 -25.33
C MET A 1 -1.30 3.08 -25.18
N THR A 2 -1.49 1.95 -24.50
CA THR A 2 -2.80 1.33 -24.29
C THR A 2 -3.58 2.03 -23.17
N VAL A 3 -4.89 1.80 -23.07
CA VAL A 3 -5.70 2.27 -21.92
C VAL A 3 -5.18 1.67 -20.62
N ASN A 4 -4.72 0.41 -20.66
CA ASN A 4 -4.12 -0.22 -19.48
C ASN A 4 -2.82 0.47 -19.03
N ASP A 5 -1.98 0.94 -19.96
CA ASP A 5 -0.80 1.77 -19.63
C ASP A 5 -1.20 3.08 -18.93
N GLN A 6 -2.36 3.66 -19.31
CA GLN A 6 -2.89 4.85 -18.65
C GLN A 6 -3.36 4.55 -17.21
N PHE A 7 -4.00 3.40 -16.98
CA PHE A 7 -4.36 2.95 -15.64
C PHE A 7 -3.13 2.72 -14.75
N LEU A 8 -2.06 2.16 -15.29
CA LEU A 8 -0.80 2.01 -14.55
C LEU A 8 -0.20 3.35 -14.17
N LYS A 9 -0.19 4.33 -15.08
CA LYS A 9 0.24 5.70 -14.78
C LYS A 9 -0.67 6.37 -13.75
N PHE A 10 -1.97 6.26 -13.91
CA PHE A 10 -2.95 6.75 -12.94
C PHE A 10 -2.71 6.16 -11.56
N TYR A 11 -2.46 4.86 -11.47
CA TYR A 11 -2.15 4.20 -10.21
C TYR A 11 -0.90 4.79 -9.54
N GLU A 12 0.16 5.09 -10.29
CA GLU A 12 1.32 5.79 -9.75
C GLU A 12 1.00 7.24 -9.35
N ASN A 13 0.17 7.94 -10.12
CA ASN A 13 -0.22 9.31 -9.82
C ASN A 13 -0.98 9.44 -8.49
N ILE A 14 -1.78 8.46 -8.12
CA ILE A 14 -2.57 8.49 -6.88
C ILE A 14 -1.83 7.95 -5.65
N LYS A 15 -0.63 7.41 -5.79
CA LYS A 15 0.23 7.01 -4.68
C LYS A 15 0.91 8.22 -4.03
N LEU A 16 1.24 8.11 -2.75
CA LEU A 16 2.07 9.13 -2.08
C LEU A 16 3.46 9.21 -2.70
N THR A 17 3.96 10.42 -2.83
CA THR A 17 5.36 10.65 -3.22
C THR A 17 6.31 10.15 -2.12
N PRO A 18 7.59 9.88 -2.43
CA PRO A 18 8.59 9.55 -1.41
C PRO A 18 8.64 10.59 -0.28
N ALA A 19 8.63 11.90 -0.62
CA ALA A 19 8.64 12.97 0.37
C ALA A 19 7.39 12.98 1.27
N GLN A 20 6.22 12.64 0.75
CA GLN A 20 5.00 12.49 1.56
C GLN A 20 5.08 11.28 2.49
N ARG A 21 5.65 10.17 2.03
CA ARG A 21 5.87 8.98 2.88
C ARG A 21 6.87 9.26 4.00
N ASP A 22 7.99 9.92 3.69
CA ASP A 22 9.00 10.31 4.68
C ASP A 22 8.41 11.26 5.74
N ASP A 23 7.58 12.21 5.31
CA ASP A 23 6.85 13.12 6.21
C ASP A 23 5.91 12.34 7.15
N ALA A 24 5.13 11.39 6.60
CA ALA A 24 4.27 10.54 7.40
C ALA A 24 5.05 9.77 8.47
N VAL A 25 6.17 9.12 8.07
CA VAL A 25 7.04 8.36 8.97
C VAL A 25 7.61 9.25 10.07
N ALA A 26 8.09 10.45 9.74
CA ALA A 26 8.63 11.40 10.71
C ALA A 26 7.58 11.82 11.75
N LYS A 27 6.35 12.13 11.29
CA LYS A 27 5.26 12.60 12.15
C LYS A 27 4.80 11.53 13.14
N HIS A 28 4.35 10.35 12.64
CA HIS A 28 3.84 9.32 13.54
C HIS A 28 4.94 8.76 14.46
N THR A 29 6.19 8.67 13.98
CA THR A 29 7.32 8.24 14.82
C THR A 29 7.60 9.28 15.89
N GLY A 30 7.62 10.56 15.54
CA GLY A 30 7.84 11.66 16.48
C GLY A 30 6.78 11.73 17.57
N VAL A 31 5.50 11.51 17.22
CA VAL A 31 4.37 11.47 18.17
C VAL A 31 4.50 10.28 19.11
N CYS A 32 4.69 9.07 18.57
CA CYS A 32 4.80 7.86 19.38
C CYS A 32 6.06 7.86 20.26
N LYS A 33 7.19 8.40 19.76
CA LYS A 33 8.40 8.53 20.58
C LYS A 33 8.19 9.43 21.78
N LYS A 34 7.48 10.56 21.66
CA LYS A 34 7.20 11.46 22.81
C LYS A 34 6.41 10.72 23.88
N LEU A 35 5.42 9.92 23.49
CA LEU A 35 4.65 9.13 24.46
C LEU A 35 5.46 7.98 25.06
N HIS A 36 6.30 7.33 24.26
CA HIS A 36 7.18 6.28 24.74
C HIS A 36 8.14 6.83 25.81
N ASP A 37 8.83 7.94 25.52
CA ASP A 37 9.75 8.57 26.46
C ASP A 37 9.07 8.96 27.80
N TYR A 38 7.74 9.21 27.78
CA TYR A 38 6.97 9.52 28.96
C TYR A 38 6.49 8.26 29.73
N TYR A 39 5.95 7.28 29.01
CA TYR A 39 5.30 6.11 29.63
C TYR A 39 6.27 4.93 29.85
N TYR A 40 7.40 4.89 29.16
CA TYR A 40 8.43 3.85 29.22
C TYR A 40 9.82 4.46 29.46
N PRO A 41 10.01 5.24 30.55
CA PRO A 41 11.22 6.04 30.74
C PRO A 41 12.52 5.21 30.85
N ASP A 42 12.40 3.94 31.23
CA ASP A 42 13.54 3.03 31.45
C ASP A 42 13.91 2.23 30.19
N SER A 43 13.30 2.52 29.04
CA SER A 43 13.57 1.83 27.76
C SER A 43 13.78 2.78 26.61
N GLU A 44 14.66 2.42 25.69
CA GLU A 44 14.84 3.17 24.44
C GLU A 44 13.69 2.90 23.46
N TYR A 45 13.25 3.97 22.78
CA TYR A 45 12.24 3.85 21.74
C TYR A 45 12.76 3.09 20.51
N ASN A 46 12.22 1.91 20.28
CA ASN A 46 12.53 1.05 19.14
C ASN A 46 11.34 0.80 18.20
N GLY A 47 10.21 1.52 18.42
CA GLY A 47 8.99 1.37 17.64
C GLY A 47 8.06 0.24 18.09
N SER A 48 8.41 -0.57 19.09
CA SER A 48 7.58 -1.68 19.59
C SER A 48 6.28 -1.24 20.23
N THR A 49 6.22 -0.01 20.75
CA THR A 49 5.03 0.60 21.35
C THR A 49 4.13 1.31 20.32
N LYS A 50 4.36 1.07 19.04
CA LYS A 50 3.61 1.69 17.93
C LYS A 50 3.08 0.61 16.98
N LEU A 51 1.83 0.75 16.57
CA LEU A 51 1.24 -0.02 15.49
C LEU A 51 0.52 0.93 14.51
N LEU A 52 0.98 0.99 13.27
CA LEU A 52 0.21 1.65 12.22
C LEU A 52 -1.06 0.87 11.94
N ILE A 53 -2.15 1.59 11.69
CA ILE A 53 -3.45 1.04 11.36
C ILE A 53 -4.06 1.79 10.16
N GLY A 54 -5.32 1.56 9.86
CA GLY A 54 -6.02 2.28 8.79
C GLY A 54 -5.38 2.11 7.41
N SER A 55 -5.50 3.14 6.60
CA SER A 55 -5.07 3.11 5.19
C SER A 55 -3.55 2.98 5.00
N TYR A 56 -2.77 3.48 5.97
CA TYR A 56 -1.31 3.36 5.94
C TYR A 56 -0.84 1.94 6.14
N ALA A 57 -1.35 1.24 7.16
CA ALA A 57 -1.01 -0.15 7.42
C ALA A 57 -1.50 -1.10 6.32
N LYS A 58 -2.68 -0.82 5.75
CA LYS A 58 -3.27 -1.60 4.66
C LYS A 58 -2.62 -1.31 3.30
N HIS A 59 -1.78 -0.28 3.20
CA HIS A 59 -1.21 0.22 1.95
C HIS A 59 -2.29 0.59 0.91
N THR A 60 -3.38 1.21 1.39
CA THR A 60 -4.53 1.66 0.56
C THR A 60 -4.73 3.18 0.57
N HIS A 61 -3.77 3.92 1.11
CA HIS A 61 -3.76 5.39 1.11
C HIS A 61 -3.57 5.95 -0.31
N ILE A 62 -4.13 7.14 -0.56
CA ILE A 62 -4.06 7.85 -1.84
C ILE A 62 -3.68 9.32 -1.65
N ARG A 63 -3.26 10.01 -2.75
CA ARG A 63 -3.11 11.47 -2.77
C ARG A 63 -4.46 12.17 -2.97
N PRO A 64 -4.67 13.37 -2.37
CA PRO A 64 -3.74 14.06 -1.46
C PRO A 64 -3.50 13.30 -0.16
N ALA A 65 -2.34 13.55 0.48
CA ALA A 65 -2.02 12.99 1.77
C ALA A 65 -3.10 13.32 2.81
N ARG A 66 -3.45 12.35 3.64
CA ARG A 66 -4.50 12.43 4.66
C ARG A 66 -3.98 11.89 5.99
N ASP A 67 -4.90 11.70 6.93
CA ASP A 67 -4.63 11.30 8.29
C ASP A 67 -3.86 9.97 8.37
N ILE A 68 -2.93 9.93 9.31
CA ILE A 68 -2.17 8.74 9.66
C ILE A 68 -2.75 8.18 10.94
N ASP A 69 -3.38 7.01 10.85
CA ASP A 69 -3.92 6.31 11.99
C ASP A 69 -2.83 5.48 12.66
N VAL A 70 -2.59 5.71 13.95
CA VAL A 70 -1.56 4.99 14.71
C VAL A 70 -2.04 4.63 16.11
N ILE A 71 -1.85 3.38 16.51
CA ILE A 71 -1.99 2.95 17.89
C ILE A 71 -0.68 3.25 18.63
N PHE A 72 -0.80 3.86 19.80
CA PHE A 72 0.23 3.83 20.83
C PHE A 72 -0.15 2.77 21.87
N ILE A 73 0.71 1.77 22.05
CA ILE A 73 0.51 0.68 23.00
C ILE A 73 0.87 1.20 24.39
N MET A 74 -0.13 1.28 25.26
CA MET A 74 0.00 1.76 26.63
C MET A 74 0.60 0.68 27.54
N PRO A 75 1.39 1.05 28.57
CA PRO A 75 1.89 0.08 29.55
C PRO A 75 0.73 -0.58 30.31
N PRO A 76 0.76 -1.91 30.51
CA PRO A 76 -0.31 -2.65 31.18
C PRO A 76 -0.66 -2.11 32.58
N GLU A 77 0.34 -1.71 33.36
CA GLU A 77 0.17 -1.17 34.72
C GLU A 77 -0.56 0.17 34.75
N LYS A 78 -0.67 0.88 33.63
CA LYS A 78 -1.42 2.13 33.53
C LYS A 78 -2.91 1.92 33.30
N PHE A 79 -3.36 0.70 33.01
CA PHE A 79 -4.76 0.43 32.72
C PHE A 79 -5.64 0.74 33.90
N GLU A 80 -5.29 0.25 35.09
CA GLU A 80 -6.10 0.44 36.30
C GLU A 80 -6.26 1.92 36.69
N GLN A 81 -5.25 2.75 36.41
CA GLN A 81 -5.32 4.20 36.61
C GLN A 81 -6.48 4.85 35.84
N TYR A 82 -6.74 4.33 34.62
CA TYR A 82 -7.79 4.81 33.72
C TYR A 82 -9.05 3.94 33.71
N ASN A 83 -9.07 2.82 34.46
CA ASN A 83 -10.24 1.94 34.59
C ASN A 83 -11.00 2.19 35.92
N ASP A 84 -10.53 3.10 36.71
CA ASP A 84 -11.20 3.52 37.93
C ASP A 84 -12.62 4.02 37.57
N ASN A 85 -13.66 3.53 38.31
CA ASN A 85 -15.10 3.77 38.05
C ASN A 85 -15.54 5.25 38.11
N ARG A 86 -14.68 6.18 37.84
CA ARG A 86 -14.98 7.59 37.69
C ARG A 86 -15.66 7.86 36.33
N SER A 87 -16.53 8.83 36.33
CA SER A 87 -17.22 9.26 35.13
C SER A 87 -16.22 9.61 34.02
N ASN A 88 -16.30 8.88 32.88
CA ASN A 88 -15.57 9.13 31.66
C ASN A 88 -14.02 9.18 31.78
N CYS A 89 -13.44 8.14 32.41
CA CYS A 89 -11.99 7.99 32.53
C CYS A 89 -11.29 7.86 31.13
N GLN A 90 -12.01 7.46 30.08
CA GLN A 90 -11.56 7.43 28.72
C GLN A 90 -11.27 8.85 28.20
N SER A 91 -12.16 9.80 28.51
CA SER A 91 -11.91 11.21 28.20
C SER A 91 -10.68 11.74 28.95
N GLN A 92 -10.49 11.37 30.20
CA GLN A 92 -9.32 11.76 31.00
C GLN A 92 -8.02 11.23 30.32
N LEU A 93 -7.99 9.97 29.90
CA LEU A 93 -6.86 9.39 29.18
C LEU A 93 -6.50 10.21 27.95
N LEU A 94 -7.49 10.55 27.12
CA LEU A 94 -7.25 11.34 25.92
C LEU A 94 -6.74 12.77 26.22
N GLN A 95 -7.23 13.41 27.30
CA GLN A 95 -6.75 14.72 27.71
C GLN A 95 -5.32 14.67 28.27
N ASP A 96 -4.97 13.65 29.04
CA ASP A 96 -3.60 13.46 29.55
C ASP A 96 -2.61 13.26 28.40
N ILE A 97 -2.94 12.42 27.42
CA ILE A 97 -2.10 12.23 26.22
C ILE A 97 -1.98 13.52 25.43
N LYS A 98 -3.07 14.26 25.23
CA LYS A 98 -3.05 15.57 24.59
C LYS A 98 -2.09 16.52 25.31
N ALA A 99 -2.14 16.57 26.64
CA ALA A 99 -1.25 17.43 27.43
C ALA A 99 0.23 17.05 27.25
N ILE A 100 0.56 15.76 27.27
CA ILE A 100 1.92 15.26 27.04
C ILE A 100 2.42 15.64 25.65
N LEU A 101 1.58 15.51 24.62
CA LEU A 101 1.93 15.83 23.22
C LEU A 101 2.09 17.34 23.02
N ALA A 102 1.30 18.16 23.71
CA ALA A 102 1.42 19.63 23.63
C ALA A 102 2.78 20.17 24.13
N GLU A 103 3.47 19.44 25.01
CA GLU A 103 4.83 19.81 25.43
C GLU A 103 5.83 19.77 24.26
N LYS A 104 5.70 18.81 23.34
CA LYS A 104 6.57 18.68 22.17
C LYS A 104 6.06 19.49 20.98
N TYR A 105 4.75 19.63 20.87
CA TYR A 105 4.08 20.25 19.74
C TYR A 105 3.23 21.46 20.17
N PRO A 106 3.82 22.49 20.83
CA PRO A 106 3.05 23.58 21.43
C PRO A 106 2.29 24.44 20.42
N ASN A 107 2.74 24.44 19.16
CA ASN A 107 2.13 25.22 18.08
C ASN A 107 1.29 24.37 17.13
N THR A 108 1.13 23.07 17.39
CA THR A 108 0.32 22.16 16.58
C THR A 108 -1.06 22.03 17.23
N PRO A 109 -2.16 22.43 16.54
CA PRO A 109 -3.49 22.21 17.04
C PRO A 109 -3.70 20.73 17.40
N THR A 110 -4.06 20.48 18.65
CA THR A 110 -4.24 19.12 19.16
C THR A 110 -5.58 19.02 19.86
N ARG A 111 -6.41 18.06 19.47
CA ARG A 111 -7.73 17.81 20.06
C ARG A 111 -7.90 16.34 20.44
N ALA A 112 -8.65 16.11 21.53
CA ALA A 112 -9.18 14.80 21.86
C ALA A 112 -10.53 14.63 21.16
N ASP A 113 -10.73 13.50 20.49
CA ASP A 113 -11.92 13.25 19.68
C ASP A 113 -12.35 11.78 19.79
N GLU A 114 -13.49 11.54 20.40
CA GLU A 114 -14.10 10.23 20.64
C GLU A 114 -13.14 9.16 21.20
N LYS A 115 -12.23 8.66 20.37
CA LYS A 115 -11.30 7.55 20.67
C LYS A 115 -9.82 7.93 20.51
N VAL A 116 -9.54 9.04 19.86
CA VAL A 116 -8.20 9.42 19.42
C VAL A 116 -7.77 10.79 19.92
N VAL A 117 -6.49 11.04 19.85
CA VAL A 117 -5.92 12.39 19.93
C VAL A 117 -5.41 12.76 18.54
N VAL A 118 -5.97 13.82 17.97
CA VAL A 118 -5.64 14.32 16.63
C VAL A 118 -4.63 15.46 16.73
N LEU A 119 -3.53 15.36 15.99
CA LEU A 119 -2.55 16.43 15.81
C LEU A 119 -2.64 16.95 14.37
N GLU A 120 -3.06 18.21 14.22
CA GLU A 120 -3.26 18.86 12.91
C GLU A 120 -1.99 19.64 12.53
N PHE A 121 -1.14 19.04 11.69
CA PHE A 121 0.11 19.68 11.26
C PHE A 121 -0.15 20.70 10.16
N SER A 122 0.38 21.92 10.35
CA SER A 122 0.13 23.08 9.47
C SER A 122 0.76 23.00 8.08
N ASP A 123 1.57 21.99 7.80
CA ASP A 123 2.24 21.81 6.50
C ASP A 123 1.34 21.20 5.41
N THR A 124 0.05 20.98 5.72
CA THR A 124 -1.02 20.49 4.82
C THR A 124 -0.78 19.10 4.21
N LYS A 125 0.15 18.31 4.77
CA LYS A 125 0.45 16.98 4.24
C LYS A 125 -0.28 15.87 4.98
N HIS A 126 0.02 15.71 6.28
CA HIS A 126 -0.56 14.65 7.09
C HIS A 126 -0.90 15.15 8.47
N ASP A 127 -2.05 14.78 8.96
CA ASP A 127 -2.38 14.83 10.37
C ASP A 127 -2.12 13.45 11.00
N VAL A 128 -2.01 13.39 12.31
CA VAL A 128 -1.83 12.13 13.04
C VAL A 128 -3.02 11.90 13.96
N GLU A 129 -3.73 10.81 13.74
CA GLU A 129 -4.77 10.30 14.64
C GLU A 129 -4.17 9.21 15.52
N LEU A 130 -3.88 9.57 16.75
CA LEU A 130 -3.29 8.67 17.73
C LEU A 130 -4.35 8.02 18.60
N LEU A 131 -4.45 6.70 18.54
CA LEU A 131 -5.31 5.87 19.35
C LEU A 131 -4.50 5.25 20.50
N PRO A 132 -4.68 5.64 21.76
CA PRO A 132 -4.08 4.91 22.88
C PRO A 132 -4.81 3.59 23.10
N ALA A 133 -4.07 2.50 23.30
CA ALA A 133 -4.68 1.19 23.43
C ALA A 133 -3.83 0.24 24.27
N TRP A 134 -4.47 -0.72 24.90
CA TRP A 134 -3.81 -1.85 25.58
C TRP A 134 -3.96 -3.11 24.73
N GLU A 135 -2.85 -3.77 24.48
CA GLU A 135 -2.84 -5.05 23.77
C GLU A 135 -3.28 -6.17 24.74
N ASN A 136 -4.26 -6.97 24.32
CA ASN A 136 -4.73 -8.14 25.05
C ASN A 136 -3.92 -9.38 24.66
N ASP A 137 -3.96 -10.42 25.47
CA ASP A 137 -3.22 -11.68 25.23
C ASP A 137 -3.62 -12.37 23.92
N ASP A 138 -4.82 -12.14 23.41
CA ASP A 138 -5.32 -12.67 22.14
C ASP A 138 -4.92 -11.83 20.92
N GLY A 139 -4.14 -10.77 21.13
CA GLY A 139 -3.66 -9.87 20.07
C GLY A 139 -4.70 -8.83 19.62
N THR A 140 -5.87 -8.76 20.26
CA THR A 140 -6.80 -7.64 20.12
C THR A 140 -6.34 -6.45 20.95
N PHE A 141 -6.98 -5.30 20.74
CA PHE A 141 -6.68 -4.08 21.47
C PHE A 141 -7.91 -3.59 22.23
N ARG A 142 -7.71 -3.27 23.51
CA ARG A 142 -8.69 -2.53 24.30
C ARG A 142 -8.49 -1.04 24.07
N ILE A 143 -9.51 -0.39 23.51
CA ILE A 143 -9.48 1.01 23.08
C ILE A 143 -10.50 1.85 23.87
N PRO A 144 -10.21 3.15 24.10
CA PRO A 144 -11.16 4.05 24.75
C PRO A 144 -12.26 4.47 23.78
N ASN A 145 -13.46 4.72 24.33
CA ASN A 145 -14.51 5.48 23.70
C ASN A 145 -15.04 6.48 24.72
N SER A 146 -14.84 7.77 24.48
CA SER A 146 -15.25 8.83 25.42
C SER A 146 -16.69 9.30 25.24
N VAL A 147 -17.44 8.75 24.29
CA VAL A 147 -18.83 9.12 23.98
C VAL A 147 -19.77 8.50 25.02
N ASN A 148 -20.91 9.18 25.29
CA ASN A 148 -21.99 8.70 26.14
C ASN A 148 -21.54 8.28 27.56
N GLY A 149 -20.59 9.00 28.16
CA GLY A 149 -20.11 8.75 29.50
C GLY A 149 -18.90 7.84 29.61
N GLY A 150 -18.41 7.35 28.49
CA GLY A 150 -17.19 6.56 28.39
C GLY A 150 -17.41 5.04 28.45
N SER A 151 -16.64 4.32 27.61
CA SER A 151 -16.59 2.85 27.59
C SER A 151 -15.26 2.35 27.06
N TRP A 152 -15.00 1.06 27.28
CA TRP A 152 -13.89 0.36 26.64
C TRP A 152 -14.44 -0.59 25.59
N GLU A 153 -13.77 -0.61 24.42
CA GLU A 153 -14.12 -1.50 23.33
C GLU A 153 -12.93 -2.42 23.00
N ASN A 154 -13.21 -3.63 22.51
CA ASN A 154 -12.19 -4.50 21.97
C ASN A 154 -12.21 -4.42 20.44
N TRP A 155 -11.02 -4.30 19.84
CA TRP A 155 -10.87 -4.18 18.41
C TRP A 155 -9.65 -4.97 17.91
N ASN A 156 -9.75 -5.54 16.70
CA ASN A 156 -8.67 -6.29 16.05
C ASN A 156 -8.24 -5.63 14.73
N PRO A 157 -7.42 -4.58 14.77
CA PRO A 157 -6.94 -3.94 13.53
C PRO A 157 -6.04 -4.83 12.69
N ARG A 158 -5.34 -5.79 13.31
CA ARG A 158 -4.47 -6.72 12.59
C ARG A 158 -5.27 -7.62 11.64
N SER A 159 -6.46 -8.05 12.04
CA SER A 159 -7.33 -8.86 11.17
C SER A 159 -7.79 -8.10 9.93
N GLU A 160 -8.05 -6.80 10.06
CA GLU A 160 -8.41 -5.97 8.91
C GLU A 160 -7.23 -5.77 7.95
N ILE A 161 -6.02 -5.59 8.48
CA ILE A 161 -4.79 -5.47 7.68
C ILE A 161 -4.55 -6.78 6.93
N LEU A 162 -4.68 -7.93 7.62
CA LEU A 162 -4.50 -9.25 7.03
C LEU A 162 -5.48 -9.52 5.90
N LYS A 163 -6.78 -9.21 6.06
CA LYS A 163 -7.77 -9.38 5.00
C LYS A 163 -7.37 -8.71 3.68
N ILE A 164 -6.90 -7.46 3.74
CA ILE A 164 -6.41 -6.74 2.55
C ILE A 164 -5.14 -7.38 2.03
N SER A 165 -4.22 -7.79 2.91
CA SER A 165 -2.96 -8.39 2.53
C SER A 165 -3.16 -9.72 1.82
N ASP A 166 -3.98 -10.60 2.39
CA ASP A 166 -4.28 -11.93 1.85
C ASP A 166 -4.98 -11.83 0.50
N SER A 167 -5.97 -10.93 0.40
CA SER A 167 -6.65 -10.66 -0.87
C SER A 167 -5.71 -10.10 -1.94
N ASP A 168 -4.81 -9.18 -1.56
CA ASP A 168 -3.84 -8.62 -2.50
C ASP A 168 -2.75 -9.62 -2.90
N GLU A 169 -2.33 -10.50 -1.98
CA GLU A 169 -1.42 -11.61 -2.30
C GLU A 169 -2.05 -12.58 -3.30
N ALA A 170 -3.33 -12.88 -3.13
CA ALA A 170 -4.04 -13.78 -4.03
C ALA A 170 -4.27 -13.19 -5.43
N THR A 171 -4.54 -11.89 -5.52
CA THR A 171 -4.99 -11.25 -6.77
C THR A 171 -3.92 -10.38 -7.43
N GLY A 172 -2.99 -9.81 -6.66
CA GLY A 172 -2.06 -8.78 -7.11
C GLY A 172 -2.72 -7.44 -7.46
N LYS A 173 -4.03 -7.29 -7.25
CA LYS A 173 -4.82 -6.11 -7.70
C LYS A 173 -5.73 -5.49 -6.64
N THR A 174 -5.87 -6.11 -5.47
CA THR A 174 -6.79 -5.63 -4.43
C THR A 174 -6.45 -4.22 -3.98
N ARG A 175 -5.20 -3.94 -3.59
CA ARG A 175 -4.78 -2.60 -3.17
C ARG A 175 -4.92 -1.57 -4.29
N ALA A 176 -4.61 -1.97 -5.52
CA ALA A 176 -4.74 -1.07 -6.68
C ALA A 176 -6.21 -0.70 -6.91
N LEU A 177 -7.12 -1.66 -6.93
CA LEU A 177 -8.55 -1.42 -7.14
C LEU A 177 -9.13 -0.58 -5.99
N VAL A 178 -8.79 -0.88 -4.72
CA VAL A 178 -9.21 -0.07 -3.56
C VAL A 178 -8.79 1.39 -3.73
N ARG A 179 -7.54 1.66 -4.11
CA ARG A 179 -7.05 3.04 -4.33
C ARG A 179 -7.79 3.73 -5.46
N MET A 180 -8.01 3.06 -6.58
CA MET A 180 -8.75 3.60 -7.73
C MET A 180 -10.20 3.95 -7.33
N VAL A 181 -10.87 3.08 -6.59
CA VAL A 181 -12.24 3.32 -6.12
C VAL A 181 -12.31 4.43 -5.07
N LYS A 182 -11.34 4.53 -4.16
CA LYS A 182 -11.21 5.66 -3.24
C LYS A 182 -11.07 6.98 -4.03
N LYS A 183 -10.24 6.98 -5.08
CA LYS A 183 -10.06 8.17 -5.92
C LYS A 183 -11.32 8.56 -6.68
N TRP A 184 -12.05 7.59 -7.22
CA TRP A 184 -13.36 7.83 -7.80
C TRP A 184 -14.34 8.43 -6.78
N SER A 185 -14.42 7.87 -5.58
CA SER A 185 -15.29 8.37 -4.51
C SER A 185 -14.98 9.82 -4.12
N GLU A 186 -13.69 10.20 -4.11
CA GLU A 186 -13.28 11.60 -3.92
C GLU A 186 -13.69 12.49 -5.07
N ASN A 187 -13.42 12.08 -6.32
CA ASN A 187 -13.72 12.85 -7.51
C ASN A 187 -15.21 13.18 -7.65
N CYS A 188 -16.08 12.22 -7.35
CA CYS A 188 -17.53 12.42 -7.42
C CYS A 188 -18.18 12.86 -6.09
N SER A 189 -17.41 13.00 -5.02
CA SER A 189 -17.88 13.34 -3.66
C SER A 189 -18.94 12.37 -3.11
N ALA A 190 -18.84 11.08 -3.45
CA ALA A 190 -19.79 10.04 -3.03
C ALA A 190 -19.75 9.74 -1.51
N LYS A 191 -18.75 10.26 -0.78
CA LYS A 191 -18.59 10.15 0.69
C LYS A 191 -18.70 8.72 1.24
N ILE A 192 -18.14 7.76 0.53
CA ILE A 192 -18.11 6.36 0.97
C ILE A 192 -17.04 6.21 2.06
N LYS A 193 -17.40 5.58 3.17
CA LYS A 193 -16.42 5.26 4.21
C LYS A 193 -15.36 4.30 3.65
N PRO A 194 -14.05 4.55 3.86
CA PRO A 194 -12.97 3.77 3.26
C PRO A 194 -13.09 2.26 3.47
N PHE A 195 -13.47 1.81 4.66
CA PHE A 195 -13.62 0.38 4.95
C PHE A 195 -14.72 -0.30 4.10
N LYS A 196 -15.81 0.42 3.73
CA LYS A 196 -16.84 -0.12 2.83
C LYS A 196 -16.32 -0.35 1.42
N ILE A 197 -15.38 0.47 0.97
CA ILE A 197 -14.72 0.26 -0.32
C ILE A 197 -13.81 -0.96 -0.23
N GLU A 198 -13.06 -1.08 0.85
CA GLU A 198 -12.14 -2.19 1.10
C GLU A 198 -12.90 -3.52 1.16
N ASP A 199 -13.98 -3.60 1.95
CA ASP A 199 -14.84 -4.79 2.03
C ASP A 199 -15.45 -5.13 0.68
N ALA A 200 -16.02 -4.15 -0.05
CA ALA A 200 -16.62 -4.39 -1.37
C ALA A 200 -15.62 -4.95 -2.40
N VAL A 201 -14.37 -4.49 -2.36
CA VAL A 201 -13.31 -5.00 -3.26
C VAL A 201 -12.91 -6.43 -2.87
N ILE A 202 -12.77 -6.72 -1.58
CA ILE A 202 -12.50 -8.10 -1.11
C ILE A 202 -13.64 -9.03 -1.51
N ASP A 203 -14.89 -8.65 -1.25
CA ASP A 203 -16.08 -9.44 -1.58
C ASP A 203 -16.19 -9.68 -3.09
N TYR A 204 -15.85 -8.68 -3.91
CA TYR A 204 -15.77 -8.82 -5.35
C TYR A 204 -14.78 -9.92 -5.75
N PHE A 205 -13.56 -9.87 -5.25
CA PHE A 205 -12.53 -10.87 -5.59
C PHE A 205 -12.76 -12.24 -4.96
N ASN A 206 -13.58 -12.36 -3.93
CA ASN A 206 -14.03 -13.64 -3.40
C ASN A 206 -14.99 -14.39 -4.36
N ILE A 207 -15.66 -13.63 -5.23
CA ILE A 207 -16.69 -14.15 -6.16
C ILE A 207 -16.17 -14.20 -7.60
N HIS A 208 -15.29 -13.27 -7.98
CA HIS A 208 -14.80 -13.08 -9.35
C HIS A 208 -13.30 -13.32 -9.46
N THR A 209 -12.88 -13.96 -10.53
CA THR A 209 -11.46 -14.24 -10.84
C THR A 209 -10.87 -13.27 -11.87
N ASP A 210 -11.42 -12.07 -11.99
CA ASP A 210 -11.09 -11.05 -13.00
C ASP A 210 -9.73 -10.36 -12.78
N TYR A 211 -8.94 -10.80 -11.81
CA TYR A 211 -7.64 -10.19 -11.52
C TYR A 211 -6.59 -10.38 -12.63
N THR A 212 -6.88 -11.19 -13.64
CA THR A 212 -6.01 -11.39 -14.80
C THR A 212 -6.30 -10.44 -15.96
N VAL A 213 -7.44 -9.73 -15.97
CA VAL A 213 -7.83 -8.80 -17.03
C VAL A 213 -7.19 -7.42 -16.87
N ASP A 214 -7.23 -6.60 -17.93
CA ASP A 214 -6.78 -5.21 -17.88
C ASP A 214 -7.60 -4.37 -16.89
N TYR A 215 -7.02 -3.29 -16.41
CA TYR A 215 -7.67 -2.45 -15.40
C TYR A 215 -8.96 -1.80 -15.87
N SER A 216 -9.09 -1.47 -17.17
CA SER A 216 -10.33 -0.94 -17.73
C SER A 216 -11.50 -1.91 -17.54
N VAL A 217 -11.28 -3.18 -17.88
CA VAL A 217 -12.25 -4.26 -17.72
C VAL A 217 -12.53 -4.53 -16.24
N LEU A 218 -11.47 -4.64 -15.43
CA LEU A 218 -11.59 -4.88 -13.99
C LEU A 218 -12.43 -3.81 -13.29
N VAL A 219 -12.14 -2.55 -13.54
CA VAL A 219 -12.85 -1.42 -12.90
C VAL A 219 -14.30 -1.37 -13.36
N ARG A 220 -14.58 -1.60 -14.66
CA ARG A 220 -15.95 -1.69 -15.17
C ARG A 220 -16.73 -2.80 -14.47
N ASN A 221 -16.15 -4.02 -14.38
CA ASN A 221 -16.79 -5.18 -13.76
C ASN A 221 -17.04 -4.94 -12.27
N PHE A 222 -16.07 -4.33 -11.58
CA PHE A 222 -16.24 -3.94 -10.18
C PHE A 222 -17.37 -2.93 -9.98
N PHE A 223 -17.47 -1.90 -10.81
CA PHE A 223 -18.58 -0.94 -10.70
C PHE A 223 -19.94 -1.60 -10.96
N GLU A 224 -20.01 -2.56 -11.88
CA GLU A 224 -21.25 -3.33 -12.13
C GLU A 224 -21.65 -4.18 -10.91
N TYR A 225 -20.69 -4.89 -10.32
CA TYR A 225 -20.89 -5.64 -9.08
C TYR A 225 -21.32 -4.72 -7.94
N PHE A 226 -20.57 -3.64 -7.70
CA PHE A 226 -20.82 -2.75 -6.58
C PHE A 226 -22.17 -2.04 -6.71
N HIS A 227 -22.55 -1.63 -7.92
CA HIS A 227 -23.87 -1.08 -8.20
C HIS A 227 -25.00 -2.07 -7.90
N SER A 228 -24.82 -3.36 -8.22
CA SER A 228 -25.82 -4.39 -7.97
C SER A 228 -25.94 -4.78 -6.49
N SER A 229 -24.87 -4.65 -5.73
CA SER A 229 -24.81 -5.04 -4.30
C SER A 229 -25.26 -3.95 -3.34
N ILE A 230 -25.34 -2.69 -3.78
CA ILE A 230 -25.68 -1.54 -2.94
C ILE A 230 -27.21 -1.31 -2.87
N ILE A 231 -27.70 -1.04 -1.65
CA ILE A 231 -29.11 -0.70 -1.38
C ILE A 231 -29.30 0.82 -1.29
N ASP A 232 -28.28 1.58 -0.89
CA ASP A 232 -28.32 3.04 -0.76
C ASP A 232 -28.52 3.69 -2.14
N GLU A 233 -29.71 4.21 -2.39
CA GLU A 233 -30.11 4.80 -3.68
C GLU A 233 -29.27 6.04 -4.06
N ASN A 234 -28.80 6.80 -3.10
CA ASN A 234 -27.92 7.94 -3.35
C ASN A 234 -26.56 7.46 -3.89
N LEU A 235 -25.93 6.52 -3.20
CA LEU A 235 -24.69 5.91 -3.65
C LEU A 235 -24.86 5.19 -4.99
N LYS A 236 -25.98 4.52 -5.19
CA LYS A 236 -26.32 3.83 -6.44
C LYS A 236 -26.38 4.78 -7.64
N SER A 237 -26.82 6.02 -7.45
CA SER A 237 -26.82 7.05 -8.50
C SER A 237 -25.38 7.39 -8.94
N TYR A 238 -24.45 7.56 -8.00
CA TYR A 238 -23.03 7.78 -8.32
C TYR A 238 -22.42 6.58 -9.05
N LEU A 239 -22.70 5.37 -8.58
CA LEU A 239 -22.26 4.12 -9.21
C LEU A 239 -22.82 3.92 -10.60
N SER A 240 -24.11 4.27 -10.84
CA SER A 240 -24.73 4.25 -12.17
C SER A 240 -23.98 5.15 -13.15
N THR A 241 -23.61 6.35 -12.71
CA THR A 241 -22.86 7.29 -13.53
C THR A 241 -21.47 6.74 -13.86
N ALA A 242 -20.74 6.24 -12.85
CA ALA A 242 -19.41 5.65 -13.03
C ALA A 242 -19.45 4.44 -13.97
N LEU A 243 -20.40 3.52 -13.76
CA LEU A 243 -20.60 2.33 -14.59
C LEU A 243 -20.89 2.67 -16.06
N ASN A 244 -21.78 3.66 -16.30
CA ASN A 244 -22.10 4.08 -17.67
C ASN A 244 -20.88 4.69 -18.37
N ARG A 245 -20.06 5.47 -17.65
CA ARG A 245 -18.80 6.00 -18.17
C ARG A 245 -17.79 4.90 -18.45
N ALA A 246 -17.62 3.95 -17.51
CA ALA A 246 -16.72 2.82 -17.67
C ALA A 246 -17.12 1.92 -18.86
N LYS A 247 -18.41 1.62 -19.04
CA LYS A 247 -18.91 0.87 -20.21
C LYS A 247 -18.56 1.59 -21.51
N LYS A 248 -18.89 2.89 -21.60
CA LYS A 248 -18.59 3.70 -22.77
C LYS A 248 -17.09 3.79 -23.08
N ALA A 249 -16.25 3.90 -22.04
CA ALA A 249 -14.80 3.90 -22.21
C ALA A 249 -14.29 2.56 -22.77
N CYS A 250 -14.78 1.43 -22.26
CA CYS A 250 -14.44 0.10 -22.78
C CYS A 250 -14.94 -0.10 -24.23
N ASP A 251 -16.10 0.44 -24.59
CA ASP A 251 -16.61 0.40 -25.96
C ASP A 251 -15.68 1.16 -26.92
N PHE A 252 -15.25 2.37 -26.53
CA PHE A 252 -14.25 3.13 -27.31
C PHE A 252 -12.90 2.42 -27.39
N GLU A 253 -12.44 1.76 -26.32
CA GLU A 253 -11.22 0.96 -26.34
C GLU A 253 -11.31 -0.19 -27.37
N ASN A 254 -12.46 -0.90 -27.42
CA ASN A 254 -12.70 -1.95 -28.38
C ASN A 254 -12.80 -1.45 -29.83
N GLU A 255 -13.13 -0.16 -30.02
CA GLU A 255 -13.19 0.50 -31.33
C GLU A 255 -11.85 1.19 -31.72
N ASP A 256 -10.75 0.95 -30.96
CA ASP A 256 -9.44 1.61 -31.10
C ASP A 256 -9.50 3.16 -30.97
N LYS A 257 -10.53 3.71 -30.35
CA LYS A 257 -10.72 5.14 -30.07
C LYS A 257 -10.13 5.51 -28.70
N LEU A 258 -8.81 5.41 -28.59
CA LEU A 258 -8.11 5.51 -27.30
C LEU A 258 -8.29 6.86 -26.61
N ASP A 259 -8.28 7.96 -27.34
CA ASP A 259 -8.47 9.32 -26.78
C ASP A 259 -9.87 9.49 -26.19
N ASP A 260 -10.91 8.95 -26.86
CA ASP A 260 -12.28 8.97 -26.39
C ASP A 260 -12.45 8.08 -25.15
N ALA A 261 -11.82 6.91 -25.12
CA ALA A 261 -11.80 6.01 -23.98
C ALA A 261 -11.19 6.69 -22.75
N VAL A 262 -10.02 7.32 -22.92
CA VAL A 262 -9.35 8.07 -21.86
C VAL A 262 -10.19 9.23 -21.37
N ALA A 263 -10.84 9.98 -22.26
CA ALA A 263 -11.72 11.09 -21.87
C ALA A 263 -12.93 10.63 -21.01
N GLU A 264 -13.47 9.44 -21.26
CA GLU A 264 -14.52 8.88 -20.40
C GLU A 264 -13.96 8.43 -19.04
N TRP A 265 -12.75 7.83 -18.97
CA TRP A 265 -12.11 7.50 -17.70
C TRP A 265 -11.72 8.74 -16.88
N GLN A 266 -11.32 9.85 -17.52
CA GLN A 266 -11.10 11.12 -16.82
C GLN A 266 -12.35 11.63 -16.12
N LYS A 267 -13.53 11.44 -16.71
CA LYS A 267 -14.80 11.81 -16.05
C LYS A 267 -15.08 10.95 -14.81
N VAL A 268 -14.50 9.75 -14.73
CA VAL A 268 -14.61 8.87 -13.56
C VAL A 268 -13.61 9.27 -12.47
N PHE A 269 -12.34 9.44 -12.82
CA PHE A 269 -11.24 9.58 -11.86
C PHE A 269 -10.70 11.01 -11.69
N GLY A 270 -11.17 11.96 -12.50
CA GLY A 270 -10.69 13.34 -12.49
C GLY A 270 -9.34 13.51 -13.17
N ASP A 271 -8.72 14.66 -12.88
CA ASP A 271 -7.49 15.10 -13.53
C ASP A 271 -6.28 14.21 -13.27
N ASP A 272 -6.29 13.38 -12.24
CA ASP A 272 -5.23 12.41 -11.97
C ASP A 272 -5.16 11.28 -13.02
N PHE A 273 -6.25 11.09 -13.79
CA PHE A 273 -6.31 10.17 -14.94
C PHE A 273 -6.13 10.93 -16.25
N TYR A 274 -4.95 11.46 -16.52
CA TYR A 274 -4.68 12.22 -17.73
C TYR A 274 -3.63 11.58 -18.61
N VAL A 275 -3.75 11.82 -19.92
CA VAL A 275 -2.80 11.43 -20.95
C VAL A 275 -1.79 12.53 -21.15
N THR A 276 -0.51 12.20 -21.08
CA THR A 276 0.49 13.02 -21.75
C THR A 276 0.51 12.61 -23.22
N LEU A 277 -0.22 13.31 -24.08
CA LEU A 277 0.03 13.23 -25.50
C LEU A 277 1.43 13.76 -25.74
N GLU A 278 2.35 12.94 -26.24
CA GLU A 278 3.54 13.44 -26.88
C GLU A 278 3.11 14.20 -28.14
N LYS A 279 2.80 15.49 -27.97
CA LYS A 279 2.78 16.40 -29.12
C LYS A 279 4.20 16.60 -29.54
N GLY A 280 4.51 16.16 -30.75
CA GLY A 280 5.74 16.50 -31.44
C GLY A 280 6.01 18.00 -31.32
N VAL A 281 7.26 18.33 -31.10
CA VAL A 281 7.82 19.67 -30.97
C VAL A 281 7.21 20.62 -31.99
N ALA A 282 6.40 21.56 -31.55
CA ALA A 282 6.11 22.81 -32.23
C ALA A 282 6.39 23.93 -31.25
N ASP A 283 7.48 24.57 -31.55
CA ASP A 283 7.98 25.88 -31.15
C ASP A 283 7.06 26.82 -30.33
N GLY A 284 7.55 27.32 -29.20
CA GLY A 284 7.28 28.66 -28.70
C GLY A 284 6.28 28.80 -27.54
N THR A 285 6.82 29.10 -26.37
CA THR A 285 6.20 29.90 -25.28
C THR A 285 5.05 29.29 -24.48
N ASP A 286 5.36 28.59 -23.38
CA ASP A 286 4.79 28.93 -22.08
C ASP A 286 5.59 28.32 -20.91
N ASP A 287 6.23 29.17 -20.15
CA ASP A 287 7.23 28.84 -19.12
C ASP A 287 6.61 28.38 -17.78
N LYS A 288 5.33 28.09 -17.73
CA LYS A 288 4.59 27.70 -16.52
C LYS A 288 4.18 26.23 -16.41
N ILE A 289 4.36 25.44 -17.46
CA ILE A 289 3.99 24.01 -17.47
C ILE A 289 5.18 23.06 -17.25
N GLN A 290 6.41 23.59 -17.26
CA GLN A 290 7.63 22.79 -17.17
C GLN A 290 7.97 22.20 -15.79
N LYS A 291 7.19 22.42 -14.74
CA LYS A 291 7.54 21.99 -13.37
C LYS A 291 6.90 20.68 -12.90
N LEU A 292 6.23 19.92 -13.74
CA LEU A 292 5.52 18.69 -13.33
C LEU A 292 5.94 17.40 -14.03
N TYR A 293 6.97 17.44 -14.87
CA TYR A 293 7.45 16.22 -15.52
C TYR A 293 8.67 15.67 -14.79
N ILE A 294 8.44 14.79 -13.81
CA ILE A 294 9.47 13.80 -13.49
C ILE A 294 9.39 12.74 -14.57
N VAL A 295 10.08 12.98 -15.69
CA VAL A 295 10.45 11.93 -16.62
C VAL A 295 11.39 11.01 -15.85
N TYR A 296 10.91 9.86 -15.41
CA TYR A 296 11.81 8.81 -14.98
C TYR A 296 12.66 8.43 -16.20
N PRO A 297 14.01 8.52 -16.14
CA PRO A 297 14.85 8.04 -17.22
C PRO A 297 14.48 6.60 -17.54
N SER A 298 14.58 6.20 -18.79
CA SER A 298 14.25 4.89 -19.33
C SER A 298 14.46 3.79 -18.30
N ASP A 299 13.37 3.21 -17.86
CA ASP A 299 13.36 2.17 -16.87
C ASP A 299 14.12 0.98 -17.47
N LYS A 300 15.21 0.55 -16.86
CA LYS A 300 15.96 -0.63 -17.26
C LYS A 300 15.16 -1.93 -17.01
N GLU A 301 13.85 -1.81 -16.87
CA GLU A 301 12.99 -2.95 -16.60
C GLU A 301 12.76 -3.79 -17.83
N GLU A 302 13.18 -5.05 -17.78
CA GLU A 302 12.97 -6.02 -18.83
C GLU A 302 11.68 -6.81 -18.62
N TYR A 303 11.10 -7.26 -19.73
CA TYR A 303 9.89 -8.08 -19.74
C TYR A 303 10.14 -9.33 -20.59
N LEU A 304 9.62 -10.49 -20.14
CA LEU A 304 9.84 -11.77 -20.81
C LEU A 304 9.43 -11.76 -22.29
N ASP A 305 8.29 -11.15 -22.60
CA ASP A 305 7.75 -11.07 -23.96
C ASP A 305 8.52 -10.08 -24.83
N LYS A 306 8.85 -8.91 -24.30
CA LYS A 306 9.49 -7.83 -25.06
C LYS A 306 10.98 -8.07 -25.29
N THR A 307 11.68 -8.57 -24.25
CA THR A 307 13.13 -8.68 -24.28
C THR A 307 13.60 -10.06 -24.78
N TYR A 308 12.85 -11.12 -24.43
CA TYR A 308 13.25 -12.50 -24.68
C TYR A 308 12.31 -13.27 -25.62
N GLY A 309 11.19 -12.67 -26.04
CA GLY A 309 10.19 -13.34 -26.87
C GLY A 309 9.48 -14.51 -26.17
N ILE A 310 9.51 -14.54 -24.83
CA ILE A 310 8.92 -15.60 -24.03
C ILE A 310 7.51 -15.18 -23.64
N ARG A 311 6.50 -15.84 -24.20
CA ARG A 311 5.10 -15.57 -23.88
C ARG A 311 4.77 -16.05 -22.46
N THR A 312 4.02 -15.27 -21.72
CA THR A 312 3.46 -15.68 -20.41
C THR A 312 2.09 -16.33 -20.62
N ALA A 313 1.96 -17.59 -20.17
CA ALA A 313 0.70 -18.35 -20.13
C ALA A 313 0.73 -19.24 -18.89
N LEU A 314 0.38 -18.64 -17.72
CA LEU A 314 0.42 -19.32 -16.44
C LEU A 314 -0.59 -20.49 -16.44
N ASN A 315 -0.11 -21.66 -16.00
CA ASN A 315 -0.96 -22.84 -15.87
C ASN A 315 -1.48 -22.91 -14.42
N PRO A 316 -2.80 -22.90 -14.20
CA PRO A 316 -3.36 -22.87 -12.84
C PRO A 316 -3.02 -24.11 -11.99
N THR A 317 -2.57 -25.22 -12.60
CA THR A 317 -2.11 -26.40 -11.86
C THR A 317 -0.65 -26.34 -11.43
N TYR A 318 0.11 -25.37 -11.96
CA TYR A 318 1.53 -25.16 -11.65
C TYR A 318 1.68 -24.08 -10.59
N ALA A 319 2.53 -24.35 -9.62
CA ALA A 319 2.84 -23.41 -8.56
C ALA A 319 4.35 -23.35 -8.35
N VAL A 320 4.87 -22.15 -8.30
CA VAL A 320 6.21 -21.84 -7.79
C VAL A 320 6.05 -20.90 -6.60
N LYS A 321 6.88 -21.08 -5.58
CA LYS A 321 6.98 -20.15 -4.44
C LYS A 321 8.45 -19.87 -4.17
N ILE A 322 8.73 -18.58 -3.91
CA ILE A 322 10.06 -18.14 -3.51
C ILE A 322 10.02 -17.51 -2.13
N ASP A 323 11.13 -17.60 -1.41
CA ASP A 323 11.39 -16.84 -0.20
C ASP A 323 12.87 -16.47 -0.15
N ALA A 324 13.27 -15.56 0.73
CA ALA A 324 14.65 -15.19 0.90
C ALA A 324 15.13 -15.45 2.33
N GLU A 325 16.29 -16.07 2.45
CA GLU A 325 17.02 -16.16 3.70
C GLU A 325 17.74 -14.82 3.95
N VAL A 326 17.39 -14.15 5.04
CA VAL A 326 18.02 -12.89 5.49
C VAL A 326 19.21 -13.22 6.37
N GLN A 327 20.42 -12.88 5.92
CA GLN A 327 21.65 -13.12 6.64
C GLN A 327 22.20 -11.83 7.24
N GLN A 328 22.39 -11.83 8.55
CA GLN A 328 22.97 -10.72 9.30
C GLN A 328 24.01 -11.26 10.27
N ASN A 329 25.21 -10.70 10.27
CA ASN A 329 26.29 -11.10 11.18
C ASN A 329 25.83 -11.02 12.64
N GLY A 330 26.02 -12.10 13.39
CA GLY A 330 25.67 -12.20 14.81
C GLY A 330 24.21 -12.58 15.12
N PHE A 331 23.38 -12.80 14.11
CA PHE A 331 21.99 -13.22 14.28
C PHE A 331 21.71 -14.55 13.59
N ARG A 332 20.70 -15.29 14.08
CA ARG A 332 20.19 -16.47 13.38
C ARG A 332 19.52 -16.04 12.08
N ASN A 333 19.80 -16.77 11.01
CA ASN A 333 19.14 -16.56 9.72
C ASN A 333 17.62 -16.69 9.87
N ASN A 334 16.87 -15.81 9.23
CA ASN A 334 15.41 -15.83 9.23
C ASN A 334 14.90 -15.59 7.80
N PHE A 335 13.71 -16.04 7.50
CA PHE A 335 13.10 -15.86 6.19
C PHE A 335 12.50 -14.46 6.02
N LEU A 336 12.59 -13.91 4.81
CA LEU A 336 12.02 -12.60 4.46
C LEU A 336 10.51 -12.56 4.67
N SER A 337 9.81 -13.65 4.35
CA SER A 337 8.39 -13.81 4.65
C SER A 337 8.06 -13.58 6.13
N ASN A 338 8.92 -14.01 7.06
CA ASN A 338 8.75 -13.75 8.48
C ASN A 338 8.96 -12.26 8.84
N PHE A 339 9.88 -11.56 8.15
CA PHE A 339 10.04 -10.12 8.33
C PHE A 339 8.80 -9.39 7.88
N ILE A 340 8.25 -9.76 6.72
CA ILE A 340 7.03 -9.17 6.17
C ILE A 340 5.83 -9.45 7.09
N LEU A 341 5.63 -10.72 7.46
CA LEU A 341 4.51 -11.16 8.29
C LEU A 341 4.50 -10.50 9.68
N ARG A 342 5.69 -10.34 10.28
CA ARG A 342 5.85 -9.76 11.61
C ARG A 342 6.11 -8.26 11.58
N HIS A 343 6.06 -7.63 10.40
CA HIS A 343 6.40 -6.22 10.19
C HIS A 343 7.75 -5.81 10.78
N LEU A 344 8.72 -6.73 10.73
CA LEU A 344 10.08 -6.45 11.20
C LEU A 344 10.80 -5.58 10.18
N PRO A 345 11.58 -4.58 10.61
CA PRO A 345 12.35 -3.75 9.69
C PRO A 345 13.44 -4.57 9.00
N LEU A 346 13.45 -4.58 7.68
CA LEU A 346 14.57 -5.10 6.89
C LEU A 346 15.55 -3.96 6.67
N LEU A 347 16.68 -3.98 7.35
CA LEU A 347 17.66 -2.92 7.31
C LEU A 347 18.57 -3.02 6.08
N LYS A 348 19.29 -1.92 5.75
CA LYS A 348 20.34 -1.91 4.74
C LYS A 348 21.50 -2.85 5.12
N ASN A 349 22.32 -3.17 4.12
CA ASN A 349 23.54 -3.96 4.26
C ASN A 349 23.32 -5.41 4.80
N LYS A 350 22.14 -5.96 4.54
CA LYS A 350 21.86 -7.39 4.77
C LYS A 350 22.04 -8.16 3.48
N LYS A 351 22.46 -9.41 3.59
CA LYS A 351 22.54 -10.35 2.49
C LYS A 351 21.25 -11.13 2.39
N LEU A 352 20.69 -11.20 1.20
CA LEU A 352 19.49 -11.96 0.88
C LEU A 352 19.86 -13.11 -0.05
N ILE A 353 19.38 -14.31 0.25
CA ILE A 353 19.51 -15.47 -0.62
C ILE A 353 18.09 -15.94 -0.95
N PHE A 354 17.58 -15.53 -2.10
CA PHE A 354 16.30 -16.00 -2.61
C PHE A 354 16.40 -17.43 -3.07
N LYS A 355 15.39 -18.24 -2.76
CA LYS A 355 15.32 -19.67 -3.08
C LYS A 355 13.93 -20.03 -3.57
N VAL A 356 13.86 -20.95 -4.51
CA VAL A 356 12.60 -21.61 -4.86
C VAL A 356 12.30 -22.62 -3.77
N ILE A 357 11.33 -22.29 -2.90
CA ILE A 357 10.93 -23.13 -1.76
C ILE A 357 9.84 -24.14 -2.11
N LYS A 358 9.14 -23.92 -3.22
CA LYS A 358 8.13 -24.84 -3.76
C LYS A 358 8.11 -24.72 -5.28
N ASN A 359 8.11 -25.84 -5.99
CA ASN A 359 7.90 -25.90 -7.42
C ASN A 359 7.29 -27.27 -7.78
N ASN A 360 6.14 -27.28 -8.45
CA ASN A 360 5.49 -28.51 -8.93
C ASN A 360 5.46 -28.61 -10.46
N VAL A 361 6.17 -27.73 -11.17
CA VAL A 361 6.26 -27.78 -12.63
C VAL A 361 7.12 -28.99 -13.03
N PRO A 362 6.61 -29.90 -13.89
CA PRO A 362 7.37 -31.05 -14.34
C PRO A 362 8.61 -30.65 -15.17
N THR A 363 9.72 -31.32 -14.94
CA THR A 363 10.94 -31.18 -15.76
C THR A 363 10.69 -31.63 -17.20
N PRO A 364 11.42 -31.12 -18.23
CA PRO A 364 12.41 -30.05 -18.11
C PRO A 364 11.76 -28.67 -18.06
N PHE A 365 12.39 -27.76 -17.33
CA PHE A 365 12.07 -26.34 -17.30
C PHE A 365 13.34 -25.52 -17.03
N GLU A 366 13.28 -24.23 -17.32
CA GLU A 366 14.30 -23.23 -17.02
C GLU A 366 13.78 -22.26 -15.95
N ILE A 367 14.68 -21.72 -15.13
CA ILE A 367 14.37 -20.68 -14.15
C ILE A 367 15.02 -19.39 -14.61
N LYS A 368 14.25 -18.29 -14.56
CA LYS A 368 14.77 -16.94 -14.72
C LYS A 368 14.39 -16.10 -13.51
N TRP A 369 15.29 -15.18 -13.15
CA TRP A 369 15.14 -14.26 -12.03
C TRP A 369 15.10 -12.82 -12.50
N LYS A 370 14.17 -12.03 -11.99
CA LYS A 370 14.15 -10.58 -12.15
C LYS A 370 14.34 -9.91 -10.80
N VAL A 371 15.28 -8.99 -10.73
CA VAL A 371 15.52 -8.18 -9.54
C VAL A 371 15.17 -6.74 -9.85
N ARG A 372 14.10 -6.25 -9.23
CA ARG A 372 13.65 -4.87 -9.39
C ARG A 372 14.15 -4.02 -8.25
N ASN A 373 15.03 -3.10 -8.59
CA ASN A 373 15.61 -2.11 -7.69
C ASN A 373 15.18 -0.72 -8.15
N PHE A 374 14.39 -0.01 -7.35
CA PHE A 374 13.86 1.30 -7.68
C PHE A 374 13.69 2.19 -6.43
N GLY A 375 13.38 3.47 -6.64
CA GLY A 375 13.27 4.47 -5.59
C GLY A 375 14.31 5.57 -5.75
N SER A 376 14.20 6.63 -4.95
CA SER A 376 15.09 7.80 -5.04
C SER A 376 16.55 7.45 -4.82
N GLU A 377 16.86 6.68 -3.79
CA GLU A 377 18.25 6.28 -3.50
C GLU A 377 18.89 5.45 -4.60
N ALA A 378 18.17 4.48 -5.18
CA ALA A 378 18.68 3.67 -6.29
C ALA A 378 18.87 4.54 -7.55
N LYS A 379 18.00 5.51 -7.78
CA LYS A 379 18.09 6.46 -8.87
C LYS A 379 19.30 7.39 -8.71
N ASP A 380 19.47 7.98 -7.53
CA ASP A 380 20.57 8.91 -7.22
C ASP A 380 21.93 8.20 -7.32
N ALA A 381 21.97 6.90 -6.98
CA ALA A 381 23.12 6.04 -7.16
C ALA A 381 23.33 5.53 -8.60
N ASN A 382 22.44 5.90 -9.55
CA ASN A 382 22.41 5.38 -10.94
C ASN A 382 22.42 3.83 -11.00
N ASP A 383 21.78 3.19 -10.02
CA ASP A 383 21.71 1.73 -9.87
C ASP A 383 20.26 1.23 -9.93
N LEU A 384 19.45 1.80 -10.85
CA LEU A 384 18.14 1.26 -11.17
C LEU A 384 18.29 -0.07 -11.91
N ARG A 385 17.60 -1.09 -11.43
CA ARG A 385 17.65 -2.45 -11.97
C ARG A 385 16.25 -2.95 -12.30
N GLY A 386 16.19 -3.95 -13.15
CA GLY A 386 14.97 -4.60 -13.62
C GLY A 386 15.29 -5.69 -14.63
N GLU A 387 16.55 -6.07 -14.74
CA GLU A 387 17.04 -7.07 -15.68
C GLU A 387 16.56 -8.47 -15.29
N ILE A 388 16.22 -9.25 -16.29
CA ILE A 388 15.95 -10.68 -16.20
C ILE A 388 17.25 -11.46 -16.44
N SER A 389 17.59 -12.37 -15.55
CA SER A 389 18.80 -13.21 -15.63
C SER A 389 18.46 -14.69 -15.57
N ASP A 390 19.26 -15.49 -16.21
CA ASP A 390 19.16 -16.96 -16.11
C ASP A 390 19.57 -17.47 -14.73
N ASP A 391 18.95 -18.55 -14.30
CA ASP A 391 19.45 -19.37 -13.20
C ASP A 391 20.47 -20.39 -13.76
N PHE A 392 21.60 -20.49 -13.11
CA PHE A 392 22.65 -21.42 -13.52
C PHE A 392 22.57 -22.78 -12.80
N GLY A 393 21.35 -23.23 -12.46
CA GLY A 393 21.09 -24.53 -11.87
C GLY A 393 21.10 -24.56 -10.34
N SER A 394 21.22 -23.39 -9.71
CA SER A 394 21.21 -23.30 -8.24
C SER A 394 19.80 -23.16 -7.64
N ALA A 395 18.83 -22.71 -8.44
CA ALA A 395 17.53 -22.26 -7.99
C ALA A 395 17.61 -21.20 -6.87
N GLU A 396 18.70 -20.42 -6.88
CA GLU A 396 19.00 -19.38 -5.91
C GLU A 396 19.43 -18.07 -6.58
N LYS A 397 19.01 -16.93 -6.00
CA LYS A 397 19.48 -15.60 -6.38
C LYS A 397 20.01 -14.88 -5.15
N LYS A 398 21.23 -14.34 -5.23
CA LYS A 398 21.91 -13.63 -4.13
C LYS A 398 21.89 -12.14 -4.38
N GLU A 399 21.38 -11.38 -3.40
CA GLU A 399 21.28 -9.92 -3.45
C GLU A 399 21.65 -9.30 -2.10
N ASN A 400 21.85 -7.97 -2.08
CA ASN A 400 22.11 -7.22 -0.87
C ASN A 400 21.11 -6.06 -0.74
N THR A 401 20.69 -5.73 0.47
CA THR A 401 19.81 -4.59 0.76
C THR A 401 20.63 -3.30 0.75
N ARG A 402 20.76 -2.64 -0.40
CA ARG A 402 21.58 -1.41 -0.55
C ARG A 402 20.78 -0.14 -0.38
N TYR A 403 19.61 -0.06 -0.99
CA TYR A 403 18.79 1.13 -1.11
C TYR A 403 17.47 0.93 -0.41
N MET A 404 16.97 1.99 0.19
CA MET A 404 15.62 1.98 0.79
C MET A 404 14.55 1.95 -0.29
N GLY A 405 13.42 1.34 0.01
CA GLY A 405 12.24 1.33 -0.84
C GLY A 405 11.57 -0.04 -0.90
N GLU A 406 10.53 -0.09 -1.68
CA GLU A 406 9.77 -1.31 -1.96
C GLU A 406 10.32 -1.97 -3.22
N HIS A 407 11.42 -2.71 -3.07
CA HIS A 407 11.98 -3.53 -4.14
C HIS A 407 11.23 -4.85 -4.25
N TYR A 408 11.47 -5.60 -5.33
CA TYR A 408 10.94 -6.96 -5.44
C TYR A 408 11.88 -7.88 -6.23
N VAL A 409 11.69 -9.17 -6.01
CA VAL A 409 12.31 -10.23 -6.81
C VAL A 409 11.20 -11.12 -7.37
N GLU A 410 11.32 -11.44 -8.66
CA GLU A 410 10.44 -12.39 -9.36
C GLU A 410 11.23 -13.61 -9.80
N CYS A 411 10.56 -14.74 -9.75
CA CYS A 411 11.03 -16.00 -10.30
C CYS A 411 10.05 -16.48 -11.38
N TYR A 412 10.58 -16.86 -12.53
CA TYR A 412 9.80 -17.37 -13.65
C TYR A 412 10.23 -18.79 -13.98
N ILE A 413 9.25 -19.69 -14.13
CA ILE A 413 9.49 -21.05 -14.63
C ILE A 413 9.09 -21.09 -16.09
N ILE A 414 10.09 -21.34 -16.95
CA ILE A 414 9.94 -21.36 -18.39
C ILE A 414 9.94 -22.82 -18.89
N LYS A 415 8.92 -23.18 -19.66
CA LYS A 415 8.78 -24.50 -20.28
C LYS A 415 8.42 -24.33 -21.74
N SER A 416 9.25 -24.90 -22.66
CA SER A 416 9.01 -24.78 -24.11
C SER A 416 8.84 -23.32 -24.57
N ASN A 417 9.68 -22.43 -24.08
CA ASN A 417 9.66 -20.98 -24.37
C ASN A 417 8.37 -20.26 -23.93
N VAL A 418 7.68 -20.80 -22.92
CA VAL A 418 6.49 -20.19 -22.31
C VAL A 418 6.70 -20.09 -20.81
N CYS A 419 6.45 -18.95 -20.21
CA CYS A 419 6.39 -18.79 -18.76
C CYS A 419 5.10 -19.43 -18.26
N VAL A 420 5.22 -20.56 -17.57
CA VAL A 420 4.09 -21.39 -17.12
C VAL A 420 3.76 -21.23 -15.63
N ALA A 421 4.70 -20.70 -14.83
CA ALA A 421 4.48 -20.33 -13.43
C ALA A 421 5.42 -19.19 -13.07
N SER A 422 5.00 -18.32 -12.16
CA SER A 422 5.82 -17.24 -11.60
C SER A 422 5.42 -16.94 -10.17
N ASP A 423 6.36 -16.40 -9.41
CA ASP A 423 6.10 -15.87 -8.06
C ASP A 423 6.92 -14.59 -7.84
N ARG A 424 6.41 -13.71 -6.98
CA ARG A 424 7.05 -12.44 -6.63
C ARG A 424 7.10 -12.29 -5.12
N ILE A 425 8.22 -11.80 -4.59
CA ILE A 425 8.35 -11.42 -3.20
C ILE A 425 8.80 -9.97 -3.10
N LEU A 426 8.13 -9.20 -2.23
CA LEU A 426 8.52 -7.83 -1.91
C LEU A 426 9.73 -7.80 -0.99
N VAL A 427 10.58 -6.79 -1.16
CA VAL A 427 11.79 -6.57 -0.36
C VAL A 427 11.72 -5.15 0.22
N PRO A 428 10.97 -4.94 1.32
CA PRO A 428 10.73 -3.63 1.91
C PRO A 428 11.93 -3.21 2.77
N ILE A 429 12.91 -2.54 2.16
CA ILE A 429 14.12 -2.08 2.87
C ILE A 429 13.83 -0.78 3.60
N SER A 430 13.95 -0.82 4.92
CA SER A 430 13.71 0.30 5.83
C SER A 430 15.00 1.08 6.13
N ARG A 431 14.86 2.32 6.64
CA ARG A 431 15.99 3.07 7.24
C ARG A 431 16.47 2.37 8.51
N ASP A 432 17.78 2.43 8.74
CA ASP A 432 18.31 2.23 10.08
C ASP A 432 17.71 3.31 11.00
N TYR A 433 17.19 2.90 12.14
CA TYR A 433 16.60 3.79 13.14
C TYR A 433 17.68 4.61 13.85
#